data_5a04acc850dd25454b82b8319484c517
#
_entry.id   5a04acc850dd25454b82b8319484c517
#
_cell.length_a   1.000
_cell.length_b   1.000
_cell.length_c   1.000
_cell.angle_alpha   90.00
_cell.angle_beta   90.00
_cell.angle_gamma   90.00
#
_symmetry.space_group_name_H-M   'P 1'
#
loop_
_entity.id
_entity.type
_entity.pdbx_description
1 polymer ?
#
loop_
_entity_poly.entity_id
_entity_poly.type
_entity_poly.pdbx_seq_one_letter_code
_entity_poly.pdbx_strand_id
1 'polypeptide(L)'
;MIKKASLLTACSVTAFSAWAQDTSPDTLVVTAIRFEQPRSTVLAPTTVVTRQDIDRWQSTSVNDVLRRLPGVDITQNGGSGQLSSIFIRGTNASHVLVLIDGVRLNLAGVSGSADLSQFPIALVQRIEYIRGPRSAVYGSDAIGGG
;
A
#
# COMPACT_ATOMS: atom_id res chain seq x y z
N MET A 1 32.42 -75.87 2.01
CA MET A 1 33.00 -74.52 2.12
C MET A 1 32.09 -73.57 1.40
N ILE A 2 31.22 -72.87 2.16
CA ILE A 2 30.18 -71.99 1.61
C ILE A 2 30.58 -70.55 1.95
N LYS A 3 30.93 -69.77 0.89
CA LYS A 3 31.25 -68.34 1.07
C LYS A 3 29.94 -67.53 1.04
N LYS A 4 29.61 -66.88 2.13
CA LYS A 4 28.50 -65.95 2.23
C LYS A 4 28.92 -64.62 1.58
N ALA A 5 28.25 -64.22 0.54
CA ALA A 5 28.34 -62.86 -0.05
C ALA A 5 27.35 -61.93 0.66
N SER A 6 27.89 -60.94 1.33
CA SER A 6 27.08 -59.89 2.01
C SER A 6 26.79 -58.75 1.03
N LEU A 7 25.51 -58.58 0.69
CA LEU A 7 25.06 -57.51 -0.19
C LEU A 7 24.73 -56.25 0.67
N LEU A 8 25.59 -55.25 0.59
CA LEU A 8 25.37 -53.96 1.25
C LEU A 8 24.51 -53.08 0.31
N THR A 9 23.24 -52.88 0.69
CA THR A 9 22.35 -51.96 0.04
C THR A 9 22.60 -50.54 0.55
N ALA A 10 23.22 -49.71 -0.25
CA ALA A 10 23.42 -48.30 0.04
C ALA A 10 22.11 -47.52 -0.21
N CYS A 11 21.50 -47.05 0.87
CA CYS A 11 20.30 -46.16 0.83
C CYS A 11 20.75 -44.74 0.59
N SER A 12 20.58 -44.24 -0.65
CA SER A 12 20.88 -42.84 -1.03
C SER A 12 19.73 -41.94 -0.58
N VAL A 13 19.96 -41.19 0.49
CA VAL A 13 19.04 -40.13 0.94
C VAL A 13 19.28 -38.90 0.07
N THR A 14 18.40 -38.65 -0.89
CA THR A 14 18.37 -37.40 -1.66
C THR A 14 17.74 -36.32 -0.80
N ALA A 15 18.55 -35.40 -0.29
CA ALA A 15 18.09 -34.20 0.37
C ALA A 15 17.47 -33.25 -0.66
N PHE A 16 16.14 -33.08 -0.61
CA PHE A 16 15.46 -32.03 -1.31
C PHE A 16 15.79 -30.70 -0.61
N SER A 17 16.63 -29.89 -1.21
CA SER A 17 16.83 -28.50 -0.78
C SER A 17 15.58 -27.72 -1.16
N ALA A 18 14.69 -27.47 -0.18
CA ALA A 18 13.62 -26.50 -0.34
C ALA A 18 14.26 -25.10 -0.46
N TRP A 19 14.20 -24.54 -1.64
CA TRP A 19 14.55 -23.14 -1.83
C TRP A 19 13.44 -22.32 -1.17
N ALA A 20 13.72 -21.83 0.03
CA ALA A 20 12.92 -20.76 0.63
C ALA A 20 13.04 -19.55 -0.28
N GLN A 21 11.95 -19.17 -0.93
CA GLN A 21 11.86 -17.86 -1.59
C GLN A 21 11.88 -16.82 -0.46
N ASP A 22 13.04 -16.21 -0.31
CA ASP A 22 13.25 -15.06 0.55
C ASP A 22 12.42 -13.92 -0.05
N THR A 23 11.21 -13.71 0.48
CA THR A 23 10.36 -12.59 0.13
C THR A 23 10.96 -11.36 0.80
N SER A 24 12.06 -10.88 0.23
CA SER A 24 12.71 -9.67 0.68
C SER A 24 11.70 -8.52 0.72
N PRO A 25 11.61 -7.74 1.81
CA PRO A 25 10.72 -6.59 1.89
C PRO A 25 11.03 -5.50 0.86
N ASP A 26 12.12 -5.64 0.12
CA ASP A 26 12.56 -4.73 -0.95
C ASP A 26 11.79 -4.92 -2.27
N THR A 27 10.95 -5.97 -2.39
CA THR A 27 10.13 -6.21 -3.59
C THR A 27 8.80 -5.42 -3.59
N LEU A 28 8.55 -4.59 -2.57
CA LEU A 28 7.41 -3.68 -2.60
C LEU A 28 7.68 -2.57 -3.62
N VAL A 29 7.02 -2.68 -4.75
CA VAL A 29 7.06 -1.70 -5.84
C VAL A 29 6.09 -0.58 -5.51
N VAL A 30 6.52 0.66 -5.62
CA VAL A 30 5.70 1.87 -5.43
C VAL A 30 5.33 2.42 -6.81
N THR A 31 4.04 2.51 -7.08
CA THR A 31 3.51 2.97 -8.38
C THR A 31 3.13 4.46 -8.40
N ALA A 32 3.10 5.09 -7.23
CA ALA A 32 2.63 6.47 -7.06
C ALA A 32 3.54 7.56 -7.66
N ILE A 33 4.58 7.21 -8.41
CA ILE A 33 5.47 8.15 -9.13
C ILE A 33 5.42 7.98 -10.65
N ARG A 34 4.29 7.53 -11.19
CA ARG A 34 4.07 7.22 -12.62
C ARG A 34 4.93 6.11 -13.21
N PHE A 35 5.95 5.65 -12.50
CA PHE A 35 6.81 4.53 -12.88
C PHE A 35 6.93 3.58 -11.68
N GLU A 36 6.88 2.30 -11.95
CA GLU A 36 7.14 1.29 -10.92
C GLU A 36 8.59 1.38 -10.47
N GLN A 37 8.81 1.65 -9.19
CA GLN A 37 10.15 1.67 -8.60
C GLN A 37 10.17 0.88 -7.28
N PRO A 38 11.28 0.22 -6.96
CA PRO A 38 11.48 -0.36 -5.64
C PRO A 38 11.34 0.72 -4.56
N ARG A 39 10.72 0.38 -3.43
CA ARG A 39 10.50 1.32 -2.32
C ARG A 39 11.81 1.96 -1.83
N SER A 40 12.90 1.22 -1.86
CA SER A 40 14.25 1.68 -1.46
C SER A 40 14.79 2.83 -2.32
N THR A 41 14.32 2.97 -3.57
CA THR A 41 14.75 4.04 -4.48
C THR A 41 13.90 5.30 -4.38
N VAL A 42 12.76 5.24 -3.68
CA VAL A 42 11.87 6.39 -3.48
C VAL A 42 12.39 7.24 -2.33
N LEU A 43 12.96 8.40 -2.65
CA LEU A 43 13.52 9.35 -1.68
C LEU A 43 12.48 9.94 -0.72
N ALA A 44 11.19 9.88 -1.03
CA ALA A 44 10.14 10.38 -0.15
C ALA A 44 9.70 9.32 0.87
N PRO A 45 9.38 9.73 2.10
CA PRO A 45 8.84 8.84 3.10
C PRO A 45 7.53 8.24 2.61
N THR A 46 7.57 6.98 2.20
CA THR A 46 6.43 6.23 1.65
C THR A 46 6.01 5.15 2.63
N THR A 47 4.72 5.08 2.92
CA THR A 47 4.11 4.00 3.68
C THR A 47 3.23 3.18 2.76
N VAL A 48 3.43 1.87 2.74
CA VAL A 48 2.61 0.94 1.96
C VAL A 48 1.78 0.12 2.94
N VAL A 49 0.47 0.13 2.77
CA VAL A 49 -0.48 -0.72 3.48
C VAL A 49 -0.93 -1.80 2.52
N THR A 50 -0.69 -3.03 2.86
CA THR A 50 -1.05 -4.19 2.04
C THR A 50 -2.46 -4.68 2.35
N ARG A 51 -3.02 -5.55 1.49
CA ARG A 51 -4.29 -6.22 1.77
C ARG A 51 -4.26 -6.97 3.11
N GLN A 52 -3.15 -7.64 3.41
CA GLN A 52 -2.98 -8.37 4.67
C GLN A 52 -3.03 -7.43 5.90
N ASP A 53 -2.49 -6.22 5.79
CA ASP A 53 -2.57 -5.24 6.87
C ASP A 53 -4.01 -4.76 7.08
N ILE A 54 -4.73 -4.49 5.99
CA ILE A 54 -6.15 -4.09 6.01
C ILE A 54 -6.99 -5.16 6.71
N ASP A 55 -6.80 -6.42 6.35
CA ASP A 55 -7.51 -7.56 6.93
C ASP A 55 -7.15 -7.76 8.41
N ARG A 56 -5.86 -7.64 8.76
CA ARG A 56 -5.40 -7.71 10.15
C ARG A 56 -6.00 -6.61 11.02
N TRP A 57 -6.16 -5.42 10.47
CA TRP A 57 -6.77 -4.29 11.18
C TRP A 57 -8.29 -4.37 11.24
N GLN A 58 -8.91 -5.28 10.51
CA GLN A 58 -10.37 -5.42 10.42
C GLN A 58 -11.05 -4.11 10.04
N SER A 59 -10.41 -3.34 9.16
CA SER A 59 -10.91 -2.04 8.74
C SER A 59 -12.17 -2.21 7.89
N THR A 60 -13.21 -1.44 8.21
CA THR A 60 -14.50 -1.52 7.53
C THR A 60 -14.64 -0.52 6.38
N SER A 61 -13.78 0.50 6.36
CA SER A 61 -13.74 1.54 5.33
C SER A 61 -12.31 1.94 4.98
N VAL A 62 -12.13 2.57 3.83
CA VAL A 62 -10.84 3.17 3.45
C VAL A 62 -10.44 4.26 4.45
N ASN A 63 -11.40 5.05 4.92
CA ASN A 63 -11.16 6.09 5.92
C ASN A 63 -10.58 5.53 7.23
N ASP A 64 -11.02 4.33 7.65
CA ASP A 64 -10.47 3.68 8.87
C ASP A 64 -8.99 3.31 8.70
N VAL A 65 -8.61 2.87 7.51
CA VAL A 65 -7.21 2.58 7.19
C VAL A 65 -6.38 3.86 7.19
N LEU A 66 -6.87 4.91 6.52
CA LEU A 66 -6.15 6.17 6.39
C LEU A 66 -5.94 6.86 7.74
N ARG A 67 -6.90 6.80 8.67
CA ARG A 67 -6.75 7.34 10.04
C ARG A 67 -5.61 6.72 10.84
N ARG A 68 -5.13 5.54 10.45
CA ARG A 68 -3.98 4.88 11.09
C ARG A 68 -2.64 5.37 10.55
N LEU A 69 -2.65 6.12 9.45
CA LEU A 69 -1.44 6.63 8.84
C LEU A 69 -0.94 7.90 9.55
N PRO A 70 0.37 8.06 9.73
CA PRO A 70 0.92 9.18 10.48
C PRO A 70 0.69 10.51 9.76
N GLY A 71 0.07 11.46 10.47
CA GLY A 71 -0.20 12.81 9.97
C GLY A 71 -1.39 12.91 9.01
N VAL A 72 -2.19 11.87 8.90
CA VAL A 72 -3.48 11.90 8.20
C VAL A 72 -4.58 12.21 9.20
N ASP A 73 -5.40 13.19 8.88
CA ASP A 73 -6.61 13.52 9.60
C ASP A 73 -7.80 13.48 8.63
N ILE A 74 -8.93 12.95 9.09
CA ILE A 74 -10.14 12.80 8.27
C ILE A 74 -11.32 13.40 9.03
N THR A 75 -11.90 14.43 8.45
CA THR A 75 -13.18 14.95 8.90
C THR A 75 -14.30 14.34 8.07
N GLN A 76 -15.40 14.01 8.73
CA GLN A 76 -16.59 13.45 8.11
C GLN A 76 -17.81 14.19 8.63
N ASN A 77 -18.64 14.67 7.72
CA ASN A 77 -19.81 15.48 8.06
C ASN A 77 -21.04 14.60 8.34
N GLY A 78 -20.89 13.60 9.22
CA GLY A 78 -21.99 12.71 9.58
C GLY A 78 -21.58 11.24 9.70
N GLY A 79 -22.52 10.34 9.59
CA GLY A 79 -22.32 8.91 9.69
C GLY A 79 -21.63 8.29 8.49
N SER A 80 -21.59 6.96 8.46
CA SER A 80 -20.98 6.19 7.38
C SER A 80 -21.60 6.56 6.02
N GLY A 81 -20.75 6.79 5.01
CA GLY A 81 -21.19 7.18 3.66
C GLY A 81 -21.41 8.68 3.44
N GLN A 82 -21.24 9.51 4.46
CA GLN A 82 -21.26 10.97 4.29
C GLN A 82 -19.91 11.48 3.81
N LEU A 83 -19.95 12.66 3.14
CA LEU A 83 -18.77 13.31 2.57
C LEU A 83 -17.62 13.36 3.58
N SER A 84 -16.47 12.86 3.17
CA SER A 84 -15.25 12.91 3.95
C SER A 84 -14.20 13.79 3.28
N SER A 85 -13.42 14.48 4.08
CA SER A 85 -12.28 15.29 3.64
C SER A 85 -11.02 14.78 4.29
N ILE A 86 -9.97 14.60 3.50
CA ILE A 86 -8.69 14.08 3.94
C ILE A 86 -7.71 15.24 4.06
N PHE A 87 -7.04 15.34 5.19
CA PHE A 87 -6.01 16.34 5.47
C PHE A 87 -4.70 15.63 5.78
N ILE A 88 -3.62 16.10 5.21
CA ILE A 88 -2.28 15.58 5.49
C ILE A 88 -1.45 16.68 6.14
N ARG A 89 -0.99 16.44 7.38
CA ARG A 89 -0.11 17.35 8.13
C ARG A 89 -0.66 18.79 8.23
N GLY A 90 -1.98 18.93 8.35
CA GLY A 90 -2.64 20.23 8.48
C GLY A 90 -2.74 21.04 7.17
N THR A 91 -2.44 20.47 6.03
CA THR A 91 -2.70 21.12 4.73
C THR A 91 -4.19 21.09 4.40
N ASN A 92 -4.64 21.94 3.47
CA ASN A 92 -6.01 21.87 2.98
C ASN A 92 -6.30 20.54 2.28
N ALA A 93 -7.54 20.07 2.36
CA ALA A 93 -7.98 18.85 1.69
C ALA A 93 -7.79 18.90 0.14
N SER A 94 -7.87 20.08 -0.45
CA SER A 94 -7.58 20.31 -1.87
C SER A 94 -6.11 20.11 -2.27
N HIS A 95 -5.20 20.09 -1.28
CA HIS A 95 -3.76 19.87 -1.49
C HIS A 95 -3.34 18.40 -1.28
N VAL A 96 -4.30 17.51 -1.11
CA VAL A 96 -4.10 16.06 -1.00
C VAL A 96 -4.51 15.42 -2.31
N LEU A 97 -3.54 14.86 -3.02
CA LEU A 97 -3.80 14.13 -4.24
C LEU A 97 -4.18 12.68 -3.93
N VAL A 98 -5.31 12.24 -4.45
CA VAL A 98 -5.73 10.84 -4.39
C VAL A 98 -5.78 10.25 -5.79
N LEU A 99 -5.15 9.10 -5.97
CA LEU A 99 -5.14 8.35 -7.21
C LEU A 99 -5.72 6.94 -6.95
N ILE A 100 -6.56 6.49 -7.85
CA ILE A 100 -7.04 5.09 -7.90
C ILE A 100 -6.56 4.52 -9.22
N ASP A 101 -5.71 3.49 -9.15
CA ASP A 101 -5.07 2.87 -10.31
C ASP A 101 -4.39 3.89 -11.24
N GLY A 102 -3.76 4.92 -10.65
CA GLY A 102 -3.12 6.00 -11.37
C GLY A 102 -4.05 7.10 -11.89
N VAL A 103 -5.37 6.92 -11.75
CA VAL A 103 -6.37 7.91 -12.16
C VAL A 103 -6.68 8.84 -10.99
N ARG A 104 -6.65 10.15 -11.25
CA ARG A 104 -6.92 11.18 -10.24
C ARG A 104 -8.39 11.18 -9.84
N LEU A 105 -8.66 11.07 -8.53
CA LEU A 105 -10.01 11.08 -7.96
C LEU A 105 -10.47 12.49 -7.55
N ASN A 106 -9.56 13.44 -7.41
CA ASN A 106 -9.92 14.79 -6.98
C ASN A 106 -10.99 15.38 -7.88
N LEU A 107 -12.14 15.76 -7.31
CA LEU A 107 -13.23 16.37 -8.04
C LEU A 107 -12.84 17.80 -8.43
N ALA A 108 -13.03 18.13 -9.70
CA ALA A 108 -13.01 19.50 -10.16
C ALA A 108 -14.26 20.21 -9.61
N GLY A 109 -14.15 20.87 -8.46
CA GLY A 109 -15.26 21.54 -7.81
C GLY A 109 -14.80 22.43 -6.66
N VAL A 110 -15.74 23.05 -5.98
CA VAL A 110 -15.53 24.08 -4.95
C VAL A 110 -14.61 23.63 -3.79
N SER A 111 -14.50 22.33 -3.52
CA SER A 111 -13.63 21.81 -2.44
C SER A 111 -12.33 21.20 -2.96
N GLY A 112 -12.22 20.79 -4.24
CA GLY A 112 -11.03 20.16 -4.80
C GLY A 112 -10.56 18.89 -4.06
N SER A 113 -11.33 18.42 -3.07
CA SER A 113 -10.97 17.28 -2.23
C SER A 113 -11.49 15.97 -2.82
N ALA A 114 -10.73 14.89 -2.62
CA ALA A 114 -11.20 13.55 -2.93
C ALA A 114 -12.11 13.04 -1.81
N ASP A 115 -13.20 12.37 -2.18
CA ASP A 115 -14.09 11.68 -1.24
C ASP A 115 -13.98 10.16 -1.42
N LEU A 116 -13.54 9.48 -0.38
CA LEU A 116 -13.39 8.03 -0.34
C LEU A 116 -14.49 7.34 0.50
N SER A 117 -15.48 8.08 0.97
CA SER A 117 -16.53 7.56 1.86
C SER A 117 -17.35 6.43 1.24
N GLN A 118 -17.51 6.46 -0.09
CA GLN A 118 -18.28 5.47 -0.85
C GLN A 118 -17.40 4.39 -1.51
N PHE A 119 -16.07 4.49 -1.36
CA PHE A 119 -15.18 3.52 -2.01
C PHE A 119 -15.14 2.20 -1.22
N PRO A 120 -15.51 1.05 -1.86
CA PRO A 120 -15.56 -0.23 -1.16
C PRO A 120 -14.18 -0.71 -0.77
N ILE A 121 -13.93 -0.90 0.53
CA ILE A 121 -12.65 -1.40 1.06
C ILE A 121 -12.29 -2.78 0.49
N ALA A 122 -13.28 -3.58 0.10
CA ALA A 122 -13.08 -4.92 -0.47
C ALA A 122 -12.33 -4.89 -1.81
N LEU A 123 -12.40 -3.79 -2.55
CA LEU A 123 -11.70 -3.61 -3.83
C LEU A 123 -10.25 -3.16 -3.65
N VAL A 124 -9.89 -2.69 -2.45
CA VAL A 124 -8.55 -2.16 -2.19
C VAL A 124 -7.58 -3.30 -1.93
N GLN A 125 -6.58 -3.44 -2.80
CA GLN A 125 -5.50 -4.40 -2.64
C GLN A 125 -4.31 -3.81 -1.90
N ARG A 126 -4.07 -2.50 -2.10
CA ARG A 126 -2.92 -1.80 -1.55
C ARG A 126 -3.23 -0.31 -1.44
N ILE A 127 -2.68 0.34 -0.42
CA ILE A 127 -2.67 1.80 -0.29
C ILE A 127 -1.22 2.25 -0.21
N GLU A 128 -0.83 3.18 -1.06
CA GLU A 128 0.48 3.82 -1.04
C GLU A 128 0.30 5.26 -0.53
N TYR A 129 0.90 5.57 0.59
CA TYR A 129 0.85 6.89 1.19
C TYR A 129 2.22 7.55 1.11
N ILE A 130 2.32 8.64 0.36
CA ILE A 130 3.55 9.39 0.15
C ILE A 130 3.46 10.72 0.91
N ARG A 131 4.38 10.92 1.83
CA ARG A 131 4.48 12.14 2.61
C ARG A 131 5.40 13.15 1.95
N GLY A 132 4.91 14.37 1.80
CA GLY A 132 5.70 15.48 1.28
C GLY A 132 5.26 15.93 -0.12
N PRO A 133 5.74 17.10 -0.55
CA PRO A 133 5.27 17.73 -1.77
C PRO A 133 5.62 16.90 -3.01
N ARG A 134 4.62 16.70 -3.86
CA ARG A 134 4.73 16.03 -5.16
C ARG A 134 4.29 16.92 -6.31
N SER A 135 4.22 18.22 -6.08
CA SER A 135 3.78 19.21 -7.06
C SER A 135 4.62 19.19 -8.35
N ALA A 136 5.89 18.82 -8.28
CA ALA A 136 6.75 18.67 -9.47
C ALA A 136 6.28 17.58 -10.44
N VAL A 137 5.58 16.54 -9.94
CA VAL A 137 5.10 15.41 -10.74
C VAL A 137 3.61 15.53 -11.05
N TYR A 138 2.84 16.02 -10.11
CA TYR A 138 1.38 15.97 -10.13
C TYR A 138 0.68 17.33 -10.08
N GLY A 139 1.43 18.44 -9.99
CA GLY A 139 0.88 19.79 -9.95
C GLY A 139 0.52 20.27 -8.54
N SER A 140 -0.20 21.41 -8.47
CA SER A 140 -0.50 22.13 -7.22
C SER A 140 -1.27 21.30 -6.18
N ASP A 141 -2.08 20.34 -6.64
CA ASP A 141 -2.93 19.54 -5.74
C ASP A 141 -2.16 18.53 -4.89
N ALA A 142 -0.87 18.30 -5.19
CA ALA A 142 -0.01 17.37 -4.48
C ALA A 142 1.02 18.08 -3.57
N ILE A 143 0.71 19.25 -3.05
CA ILE A 143 1.59 20.01 -2.14
C ILE A 143 1.64 19.34 -0.76
N GLY A 144 0.53 18.82 -0.28
CA GLY A 144 0.44 18.13 1.01
C GLY A 144 0.96 16.69 1.00
N GLY A 145 0.96 16.07 -0.17
CA GLY A 145 1.29 14.65 -0.37
C GLY A 145 0.18 13.90 -1.11
N GLY A 146 0.31 12.59 -1.16
CA GLY A 146 -0.66 11.69 -1.79
C GLY A 146 -0.54 10.28 -1.27
#